data_0a92317986937cd3f4ee579d89ff91cb
#
_entry.id   0a92317986937cd3f4ee579d89ff91cb
#
_cell.length_a   1.000
_cell.length_b   1.000
_cell.length_c   1.000
_cell.angle_alpha   90.00
_cell.angle_beta   90.00
_cell.angle_gamma   90.00
#
_symmetry.space_group_name_H-M   'P 1'
#
loop_
_entity.id
_entity.type
_entity.pdbx_description
1 polymer ?
#
loop_
_entity_poly.entity_id
_entity_poly.type
_entity_poly.pdbx_seq_one_letter_code
_entity_poly.pdbx_strand_id
1 'polypeptide(L)'
;KLDIGYPKSFGIKFEEKTEFIFLNNNLIQLNDKKGISINGGGYVIVEYYNEIPKIVKEVEWEENKFNVEIITDSEVNGFNFEQITKSISFEVNEKNKKYSIILPEELLGGPYLVLLDDEKIHYQQQVKDEKNVLLSIMPQSTGEITIIGTTVIPEFSMFIPLIMGFLVVLTVPFMKKLSLH
;
A
#
# COMPACT_ATOMS: atom_id res chain seq x y z
N LYS A 1 -18.69 17.13 24.35
CA LYS A 1 -17.38 17.55 24.86
C LYS A 1 -16.38 16.48 24.43
N LEU A 2 -15.47 16.83 23.53
CA LEU A 2 -14.36 15.96 23.14
C LEU A 2 -13.29 16.07 24.21
N ASP A 3 -12.97 14.96 24.87
CA ASP A 3 -11.88 14.87 25.82
C ASP A 3 -10.66 14.32 25.08
N ILE A 4 -9.72 15.21 24.75
CA ILE A 4 -8.53 14.84 24.00
C ILE A 4 -7.43 14.55 24.99
N GLY A 5 -7.28 13.27 25.35
CA GLY A 5 -6.16 12.83 26.19
C GLY A 5 -4.82 13.01 25.47
N TYR A 6 -3.87 13.63 26.11
CA TYR A 6 -2.49 13.80 25.64
C TYR A 6 -1.70 12.48 25.73
N PRO A 7 -0.82 12.11 24.80
CA PRO A 7 -0.47 12.70 23.51
C PRO A 7 -1.16 11.97 22.33
N LYS A 8 -2.46 12.08 22.19
CA LYS A 8 -3.20 11.40 21.12
C LYS A 8 -3.63 12.39 20.04
N SER A 9 -3.40 12.03 18.79
CA SER A 9 -4.01 12.66 17.64
C SER A 9 -5.19 11.82 17.16
N PHE A 10 -6.26 12.46 16.70
CA PHE A 10 -7.38 11.80 16.07
C PHE A 10 -7.96 12.66 14.96
N GLY A 11 -8.57 12.01 13.98
CA GLY A 11 -9.25 12.66 12.89
C GLY A 11 -10.76 12.49 13.03
N ILE A 12 -11.50 13.52 12.69
CA ILE A 12 -12.95 13.48 12.58
C ILE A 12 -13.30 13.69 11.12
N LYS A 13 -14.01 12.72 10.52
CA LYS A 13 -14.56 12.85 9.18
C LYS A 13 -15.97 13.43 9.29
N PHE A 14 -16.28 14.45 8.51
CA PHE A 14 -17.59 15.04 8.43
C PHE A 14 -18.39 14.47 7.26
N GLU A 15 -19.70 14.47 7.39
CA GLU A 15 -20.60 14.18 6.28
C GLU A 15 -20.58 15.32 5.26
N GLU A 16 -20.92 15.05 4.00
CA GLU A 16 -20.80 15.97 2.87
C GLU A 16 -21.52 17.32 3.01
N LYS A 17 -22.45 17.42 3.95
CA LYS A 17 -23.24 18.64 4.17
C LYS A 17 -22.89 19.41 5.44
N THR A 18 -21.80 19.04 6.11
CA THR A 18 -21.41 19.75 7.33
C THR A 18 -20.70 21.06 6.96
N GLU A 19 -21.37 22.19 7.16
CA GLU A 19 -20.84 23.51 6.84
C GLU A 19 -20.13 24.16 8.02
N PHE A 20 -20.54 23.83 9.25
CA PHE A 20 -20.02 24.43 10.47
C PHE A 20 -19.83 23.40 11.57
N ILE A 21 -18.84 23.64 12.41
CA ILE A 21 -18.65 22.90 13.66
C ILE A 21 -18.35 23.89 14.80
N PHE A 22 -18.69 23.48 16.01
CA PHE A 22 -18.29 24.19 17.24
C PHE A 22 -17.14 23.44 17.91
N LEU A 23 -16.02 24.11 18.08
CA LEU A 23 -14.86 23.61 18.80
C LEU A 23 -14.43 24.65 19.84
N ASN A 24 -14.39 24.28 21.12
CA ASN A 24 -14.04 25.19 22.22
C ASN A 24 -14.79 26.56 22.18
N ASN A 25 -16.07 26.50 21.94
CA ASN A 25 -16.94 27.67 21.77
C ASN A 25 -16.63 28.56 20.54
N ASN A 26 -15.75 28.14 19.67
CA ASN A 26 -15.49 28.80 18.40
C ASN A 26 -16.29 28.12 17.28
N LEU A 27 -16.97 28.94 16.48
CA LEU A 27 -17.61 28.48 15.26
C LEU A 27 -16.56 28.40 14.15
N ILE A 28 -16.41 27.23 13.56
CA ILE A 28 -15.48 27.00 12.45
C ILE A 28 -16.28 26.66 11.21
N GLN A 29 -16.09 27.45 10.16
CA GLN A 29 -16.67 27.17 8.85
C GLN A 29 -15.78 26.22 8.07
N LEU A 30 -16.37 25.16 7.52
CA LEU A 30 -15.65 24.06 6.89
C LEU A 30 -15.50 24.20 5.36
N ASN A 31 -15.58 25.37 4.80
CA ASN A 31 -15.52 25.63 3.36
C ASN A 31 -14.76 24.54 2.59
N ASP A 32 -15.49 23.67 1.89
CA ASP A 32 -14.97 22.59 1.05
C ASP A 32 -14.02 21.57 1.72
N LYS A 33 -14.00 21.53 3.05
CA LYS A 33 -13.11 20.65 3.83
C LYS A 33 -13.87 19.48 4.40
N LYS A 34 -13.32 18.25 4.24
CA LYS A 34 -13.99 17.01 4.63
C LYS A 34 -13.52 16.43 5.98
N GLY A 35 -12.70 17.14 6.72
CA GLY A 35 -12.24 16.66 8.02
C GLY A 35 -11.44 17.66 8.83
N ILE A 36 -11.28 17.36 10.12
CA ILE A 36 -10.41 18.09 11.03
C ILE A 36 -9.45 17.09 11.67
N SER A 37 -8.16 17.43 11.73
CA SER A 37 -7.22 16.76 12.63
C SER A 37 -6.99 17.63 13.86
N ILE A 38 -7.06 17.02 15.04
CA ILE A 38 -6.81 17.70 16.29
C ILE A 38 -5.62 17.00 16.94
N ASN A 39 -4.49 17.71 17.01
CA ASN A 39 -3.29 17.25 17.67
C ASN A 39 -3.24 17.82 19.09
N GLY A 40 -3.25 16.96 20.11
CA GLY A 40 -3.21 17.36 21.51
C GLY A 40 -1.78 17.40 22.04
N GLY A 41 -1.40 18.51 22.66
CA GLY A 41 -0.07 18.69 23.24
C GLY A 41 0.01 19.99 24.04
N GLY A 42 -0.98 20.28 24.85
CA GLY A 42 -1.14 21.57 25.52
C GLY A 42 -1.72 22.66 24.62
N TYR A 43 -1.65 22.47 23.32
CA TYR A 43 -2.28 23.32 22.30
C TYR A 43 -3.12 22.45 21.38
N VAL A 44 -4.32 22.92 21.03
CA VAL A 44 -5.16 22.26 20.03
C VAL A 44 -4.86 22.92 18.68
N ILE A 45 -4.20 22.18 17.81
CA ILE A 45 -4.01 22.57 16.41
C ILE A 45 -5.14 21.92 15.62
N VAL A 46 -5.95 22.73 14.96
CA VAL A 46 -7.01 22.27 14.08
C VAL A 46 -6.53 22.39 12.65
N GLU A 47 -6.25 21.24 12.02
CA GLU A 47 -5.91 21.16 10.61
C GLU A 47 -7.14 20.71 9.82
N TYR A 48 -7.39 21.38 8.72
CA TYR A 48 -8.50 21.06 7.84
C TYR A 48 -7.98 20.22 6.67
N TYR A 49 -8.63 19.09 6.42
CA TYR A 49 -8.28 18.22 5.32
C TYR A 49 -9.27 18.41 4.17
N ASN A 50 -8.74 18.68 3.00
CA ASN A 50 -9.44 18.38 1.77
C ASN A 50 -9.42 16.87 1.53
N GLU A 51 -10.26 16.36 0.64
CA GLU A 51 -10.14 14.99 0.19
C GLU A 51 -8.78 14.84 -0.50
N ILE A 52 -7.94 13.95 0.04
CA ILE A 52 -6.64 13.68 -0.57
C ILE A 52 -6.90 12.89 -1.85
N PRO A 53 -6.38 13.34 -2.99
CA PRO A 53 -6.56 12.62 -4.24
C PRO A 53 -6.06 11.18 -4.15
N LYS A 54 -6.79 10.28 -4.78
CA LYS A 54 -6.42 8.88 -4.94
C LYS A 54 -6.08 8.63 -6.40
N ILE A 55 -4.85 8.21 -6.65
CA ILE A 55 -4.34 7.82 -7.95
C ILE A 55 -4.41 6.30 -8.01
N VAL A 56 -5.07 5.75 -9.01
CA VAL A 56 -5.15 4.30 -9.22
C VAL A 56 -4.30 3.93 -10.42
N LYS A 57 -3.38 2.99 -10.24
CA LYS A 57 -2.54 2.42 -11.28
C LYS A 57 -2.91 0.95 -11.47
N GLU A 58 -3.38 0.61 -12.66
CA GLU A 58 -3.65 -0.77 -13.02
C GLU A 58 -2.33 -1.44 -13.42
N VAL A 59 -2.07 -2.61 -12.84
CA VAL A 59 -0.94 -3.48 -13.16
C VAL A 59 -1.48 -4.79 -13.70
N GLU A 60 -1.08 -5.15 -14.90
CA GLU A 60 -1.38 -6.45 -15.47
C GLU A 60 -0.21 -7.40 -15.19
N TRP A 61 -0.51 -8.52 -14.56
CA TRP A 61 0.46 -9.57 -14.34
C TRP A 61 -0.18 -10.93 -14.60
N GLU A 62 0.39 -11.66 -15.56
CA GLU A 62 -0.19 -12.87 -16.13
C GLU A 62 -1.61 -12.62 -16.66
N GLU A 63 -2.62 -13.34 -16.20
CA GLU A 63 -4.02 -13.15 -16.60
C GLU A 63 -4.80 -12.26 -15.62
N ASN A 64 -4.11 -11.71 -14.60
CA ASN A 64 -4.75 -10.93 -13.53
C ASN A 64 -4.49 -9.44 -13.69
N LYS A 65 -5.45 -8.65 -13.22
CA LYS A 65 -5.36 -7.20 -13.11
C LYS A 65 -5.40 -6.78 -11.66
N PHE A 66 -4.43 -5.99 -11.27
CA PHE A 66 -4.28 -5.49 -9.91
C PHE A 66 -4.34 -3.97 -9.90
N ASN A 67 -4.98 -3.40 -8.88
CA ASN A 67 -5.02 -1.96 -8.69
C ASN A 67 -4.09 -1.58 -7.54
N VAL A 68 -3.08 -0.78 -7.84
CA VAL A 68 -2.25 -0.10 -6.86
C VAL A 68 -2.82 1.29 -6.65
N GLU A 69 -3.18 1.62 -5.41
CA GLU A 69 -3.75 2.92 -5.10
C GLU A 69 -2.70 3.77 -4.36
N ILE A 70 -2.47 4.99 -4.84
CA ILE A 70 -1.58 5.96 -4.20
C ILE A 70 -2.41 7.15 -3.73
N ILE A 71 -2.45 7.38 -2.43
CA ILE A 71 -3.19 8.48 -1.80
C ILE A 71 -2.17 9.54 -1.39
N THR A 72 -2.21 10.68 -2.06
CA THR A 72 -1.31 11.81 -1.82
C THR A 72 -1.92 13.10 -2.38
N ASP A 73 -1.48 14.23 -1.86
CA ASP A 73 -1.79 15.57 -2.39
C ASP A 73 -0.72 16.08 -3.38
N SER A 74 0.26 15.23 -3.70
CA SER A 74 1.34 15.52 -4.64
C SER A 74 1.16 14.78 -5.96
N GLU A 75 1.87 15.23 -7.00
CA GLU A 75 1.94 14.53 -8.27
C GLU A 75 2.79 13.25 -8.14
N VAL A 76 2.37 12.21 -8.84
CA VAL A 76 3.08 10.93 -8.97
C VAL A 76 3.33 10.65 -10.43
N ASN A 77 4.59 10.59 -10.83
CA ASN A 77 5.03 10.32 -12.19
C ASN A 77 5.80 9.00 -12.26
N GLY A 78 6.09 8.54 -13.47
CA GLY A 78 7.02 7.42 -13.71
C GLY A 78 6.61 6.09 -13.05
N PHE A 79 5.30 5.88 -12.77
CA PHE A 79 4.87 4.63 -12.15
C PHE A 79 5.22 3.42 -13.03
N ASN A 80 5.94 2.47 -12.45
CA ASN A 80 6.37 1.24 -13.09
C ASN A 80 6.23 0.04 -12.13
N PHE A 81 5.89 -1.11 -12.68
CA PHE A 81 5.93 -2.40 -12.00
C PHE A 81 6.92 -3.30 -12.72
N GLU A 82 7.92 -3.78 -12.00
CA GLU A 82 8.95 -4.69 -12.51
C GLU A 82 8.81 -6.06 -11.86
N GLN A 83 8.37 -7.03 -12.65
CA GLN A 83 8.11 -8.39 -12.18
C GLN A 83 9.38 -9.12 -11.73
N ILE A 84 10.49 -8.95 -12.49
CA ILE A 84 11.75 -9.68 -12.22
C ILE A 84 12.32 -9.27 -10.86
N THR A 85 12.34 -7.99 -10.59
CA THR A 85 12.85 -7.44 -9.33
C THR A 85 11.81 -7.41 -8.22
N LYS A 86 10.55 -7.75 -8.54
CA LYS A 86 9.42 -7.72 -7.62
C LYS A 86 9.28 -6.35 -6.97
N SER A 87 9.20 -5.34 -7.79
CA SER A 87 9.21 -3.96 -7.32
C SER A 87 8.20 -3.09 -8.03
N ILE A 88 7.76 -2.08 -7.31
CA ILE A 88 6.99 -0.96 -7.83
C ILE A 88 7.83 0.28 -7.63
N SER A 89 7.99 1.09 -8.68
CA SER A 89 8.65 2.39 -8.57
C SER A 89 7.78 3.52 -9.07
N PHE A 90 8.00 4.71 -8.53
CA PHE A 90 7.40 5.97 -8.96
C PHE A 90 8.20 7.17 -8.46
N GLU A 91 8.11 8.27 -9.21
CA GLU A 91 8.79 9.52 -8.86
C GLU A 91 7.95 10.38 -7.91
N VAL A 92 8.61 10.94 -6.89
CA VAL A 92 8.05 11.92 -5.97
C VAL A 92 8.72 13.28 -6.17
N ASN A 93 7.89 14.30 -6.42
CA ASN A 93 8.35 15.65 -6.78
C ASN A 93 8.34 16.63 -5.60
N GLU A 94 7.84 16.22 -4.45
CA GLU A 94 7.75 17.03 -3.25
C GLU A 94 8.27 16.28 -2.03
N LYS A 95 9.13 16.95 -1.26
CA LYS A 95 9.63 16.44 0.01
C LYS A 95 8.64 16.66 1.15
N ASN A 96 8.73 15.83 2.19
CA ASN A 96 7.91 15.92 3.41
C ASN A 96 6.39 15.82 3.16
N LYS A 97 6.01 15.23 2.02
CA LYS A 97 4.61 14.88 1.73
C LYS A 97 4.36 13.42 2.09
N LYS A 98 3.16 13.15 2.53
CA LYS A 98 2.74 11.79 2.84
C LYS A 98 2.22 11.09 1.59
N TYR A 99 2.78 9.92 1.32
CA TYR A 99 2.29 8.98 0.33
C TYR A 99 1.78 7.74 1.05
N SER A 100 0.53 7.39 0.82
CA SER A 100 -0.09 6.17 1.35
C SER A 100 -0.40 5.25 0.20
N ILE A 101 0.31 4.13 0.12
CA ILE A 101 0.25 3.18 -0.99
C ILE A 101 -0.51 1.95 -0.53
N ILE A 102 -1.58 1.60 -1.23
CA ILE A 102 -2.35 0.39 -1.00
C ILE A 102 -1.94 -0.61 -2.06
N LEU A 103 -1.38 -1.72 -1.60
CA LEU A 103 -0.82 -2.78 -2.41
C LEU A 103 -1.60 -4.08 -2.21
N PRO A 104 -2.07 -4.72 -3.29
CA PRO A 104 -2.53 -6.09 -3.23
C PRO A 104 -1.37 -7.04 -2.86
N GLU A 105 -1.54 -7.84 -1.81
CA GLU A 105 -0.50 -8.79 -1.37
C GLU A 105 -0.25 -9.89 -2.41
N GLU A 106 -1.24 -10.21 -3.22
CA GLU A 106 -1.11 -11.13 -4.35
C GLU A 106 -0.20 -10.58 -5.46
N LEU A 107 -0.13 -9.25 -5.64
CA LEU A 107 0.78 -8.61 -6.59
C LEU A 107 2.19 -8.51 -6.01
N LEU A 108 2.30 -8.03 -4.78
CA LEU A 108 3.57 -7.76 -4.13
C LEU A 108 3.45 -8.04 -2.63
N GLY A 109 3.92 -9.21 -2.19
CA GLY A 109 3.87 -9.64 -0.80
C GLY A 109 5.05 -9.16 0.03
N GLY A 110 4.80 -8.92 1.32
CA GLY A 110 5.85 -8.52 2.28
C GLY A 110 6.75 -9.66 2.75
N PRO A 111 7.78 -9.37 3.54
CA PRO A 111 8.17 -8.05 4.04
C PRO A 111 8.68 -7.12 2.93
N TYR A 112 8.49 -5.80 3.13
CA TYR A 112 8.86 -4.81 2.12
C TYR A 112 10.18 -4.13 2.44
N LEU A 113 10.89 -3.74 1.38
CA LEU A 113 12.00 -2.80 1.42
C LEU A 113 11.58 -1.56 0.64
N VAL A 114 11.67 -0.39 1.27
CA VAL A 114 11.34 0.88 0.61
C VAL A 114 12.61 1.71 0.49
N LEU A 115 12.88 2.13 -0.74
CA LEU A 115 14.05 2.91 -1.11
C LEU A 115 13.62 4.26 -1.69
N LEU A 116 14.46 5.28 -1.53
CA LEU A 116 14.42 6.55 -2.22
C LEU A 116 15.80 6.74 -2.86
N ASP A 117 15.86 6.78 -4.18
CA ASP A 117 17.11 6.82 -4.95
C ASP A 117 18.15 5.78 -4.45
N ASP A 118 17.69 4.51 -4.32
CA ASP A 118 18.47 3.37 -3.82
C ASP A 118 18.85 3.43 -2.32
N GLU A 119 18.50 4.48 -1.59
CA GLU A 119 18.73 4.57 -0.16
C GLU A 119 17.49 4.12 0.63
N LYS A 120 17.69 3.26 1.64
CA LYS A 120 16.60 2.75 2.48
C LYS A 120 15.96 3.88 3.29
N ILE A 121 14.64 4.00 3.19
CA ILE A 121 13.87 4.94 3.98
C ILE A 121 12.90 4.23 4.94
N HIS A 122 12.45 4.96 5.96
CA HIS A 122 11.45 4.47 6.90
C HIS A 122 10.05 4.50 6.28
N TYR A 123 9.27 3.47 6.57
CA TYR A 123 7.86 3.39 6.24
C TYR A 123 7.07 2.78 7.40
N GLN A 124 5.77 3.03 7.39
CA GLN A 124 4.82 2.38 8.29
C GLN A 124 3.97 1.42 7.46
N GLN A 125 3.77 0.22 8.00
CA GLN A 125 2.93 -0.80 7.39
C GLN A 125 1.72 -1.06 8.26
N GLN A 126 0.55 -1.18 7.63
CA GLN A 126 -0.71 -1.56 8.27
C GLN A 126 -1.45 -2.53 7.36
N VAL A 127 -2.10 -3.53 7.95
CA VAL A 127 -3.04 -4.37 7.21
C VAL A 127 -4.28 -3.53 6.95
N LYS A 128 -4.66 -3.36 5.69
CA LYS A 128 -5.86 -2.63 5.31
C LYS A 128 -7.09 -3.53 5.35
N ASP A 129 -6.95 -4.71 4.75
CA ASP A 129 -7.96 -5.77 4.71
C ASP A 129 -7.27 -7.13 4.46
N GLU A 130 -8.05 -8.18 4.20
CA GLU A 130 -7.51 -9.55 4.01
C GLU A 130 -6.60 -9.72 2.77
N LYS A 131 -6.64 -8.78 1.83
CA LYS A 131 -5.92 -8.88 0.55
C LYS A 131 -4.96 -7.72 0.30
N ASN A 132 -5.06 -6.66 1.08
CA ASN A 132 -4.34 -5.43 0.82
C ASN A 132 -3.57 -4.95 2.05
N VAL A 133 -2.37 -4.46 1.80
CA VAL A 133 -1.55 -3.77 2.78
C VAL A 133 -1.49 -2.28 2.46
N LEU A 134 -1.42 -1.45 3.49
CA LEU A 134 -1.19 -0.02 3.40
C LEU A 134 0.25 0.28 3.83
N LEU A 135 1.04 0.85 2.94
CA LEU A 135 2.34 1.42 3.24
C LEU A 135 2.25 2.94 3.29
N SER A 136 2.74 3.54 4.36
CA SER A 136 2.81 5.01 4.49
C SER A 136 4.27 5.45 4.55
N ILE A 137 4.66 6.34 3.64
CA ILE A 137 6.00 6.91 3.53
C ILE A 137 5.95 8.43 3.54
N MET A 138 7.01 9.05 4.01
CA MET A 138 7.21 10.50 4.00
C MET A 138 8.64 10.79 3.58
N PRO A 139 8.92 10.88 2.25
CA PRO A 139 10.26 11.11 1.75
C PRO A 139 10.77 12.49 2.16
N GLN A 140 12.04 12.58 2.54
CA GLN A 140 12.68 13.83 2.96
C GLN A 140 13.31 14.60 1.79
N SER A 141 13.42 13.99 0.63
CA SER A 141 13.83 14.58 -0.63
C SER A 141 12.91 14.16 -1.77
N THR A 142 13.05 14.80 -2.91
CA THR A 142 12.49 14.34 -4.19
C THR A 142 13.35 13.21 -4.74
N GLY A 143 12.80 12.35 -5.59
CA GLY A 143 13.53 11.23 -6.20
C GLY A 143 12.60 10.09 -6.57
N GLU A 144 13.17 8.93 -6.87
CA GLU A 144 12.42 7.72 -7.18
C GLU A 144 12.19 6.87 -5.92
N ILE A 145 10.94 6.62 -5.61
CA ILE A 145 10.57 5.62 -4.60
C ILE A 145 10.52 4.25 -5.27
N THR A 146 11.23 3.28 -4.67
CA THR A 146 11.16 1.87 -5.06
C THR A 146 10.68 1.04 -3.88
N ILE A 147 9.59 0.32 -4.05
CA ILE A 147 9.03 -0.62 -3.08
C ILE A 147 9.30 -2.03 -3.59
N ILE A 148 10.12 -2.78 -2.87
CA ILE A 148 10.49 -4.16 -3.21
C ILE A 148 9.75 -5.09 -2.26
N GLY A 149 9.03 -6.06 -2.81
CA GLY A 149 8.42 -7.14 -2.05
C GLY A 149 9.30 -8.38 -2.06
N THR A 150 9.26 -9.15 -0.99
CA THR A 150 10.08 -10.37 -0.91
C THR A 150 9.36 -11.61 -1.41
N THR A 151 8.05 -11.60 -1.43
CA THR A 151 7.22 -12.68 -1.97
C THR A 151 6.33 -12.13 -3.07
N VAL A 152 6.65 -12.48 -4.29
CA VAL A 152 5.60 -12.71 -5.28
C VAL A 152 5.17 -14.15 -5.01
N ILE A 153 3.92 -14.39 -4.73
CA ILE A 153 3.41 -15.74 -4.62
C ILE A 153 3.55 -16.32 -6.05
N PRO A 154 4.55 -17.18 -6.33
CA PRO A 154 4.51 -17.89 -7.58
C PRO A 154 3.25 -18.74 -7.47
N GLU A 155 2.28 -18.53 -8.32
CA GLU A 155 1.32 -19.57 -8.61
C GLU A 155 2.11 -20.73 -9.25
N PHE A 156 2.83 -21.48 -8.43
CA PHE A 156 3.12 -22.84 -8.78
C PHE A 156 1.75 -23.51 -8.87
N SER A 157 1.22 -23.55 -10.07
CA SER A 157 0.05 -24.33 -10.35
C SER A 157 0.27 -25.67 -9.62
N MET A 158 -0.53 -25.93 -8.58
CA MET A 158 -0.44 -27.18 -7.80
C MET A 158 -0.48 -28.42 -8.71
N PHE A 159 -0.87 -28.23 -9.95
CA PHE A 159 -0.87 -29.24 -11.01
C PHE A 159 0.54 -29.69 -11.46
N ILE A 160 1.57 -28.80 -11.42
CA ILE A 160 2.92 -29.19 -11.89
C ILE A 160 3.55 -30.27 -10.98
N PRO A 161 3.65 -30.09 -9.65
CA PRO A 161 4.14 -31.16 -8.78
C PRO A 161 3.22 -32.37 -8.77
N LEU A 162 1.91 -32.20 -8.96
CA LEU A 162 0.96 -33.31 -9.06
C LEU A 162 1.18 -34.10 -10.34
N ILE A 163 1.36 -33.45 -11.49
CA ILE A 163 1.65 -34.09 -12.78
C ILE A 163 3.01 -34.81 -12.73
N MET A 164 4.04 -34.17 -12.15
CA MET A 164 5.36 -34.78 -11.96
C MET A 164 5.28 -36.01 -11.06
N GLY A 165 4.56 -35.95 -9.96
CA GLY A 165 4.31 -37.07 -9.07
C GLY A 165 3.58 -38.22 -9.77
N PHE A 166 2.57 -37.90 -10.57
CA PHE A 166 1.82 -38.91 -11.36
C PHE A 166 2.68 -39.58 -12.42
N LEU A 167 3.55 -38.82 -13.13
CA LEU A 167 4.49 -39.36 -14.10
C LEU A 167 5.48 -40.32 -13.44
N VAL A 168 6.01 -39.98 -12.26
CA VAL A 168 6.92 -40.89 -11.52
C VAL A 168 6.21 -42.19 -11.14
N VAL A 169 4.98 -42.10 -10.60
CA VAL A 169 4.19 -43.29 -10.21
C VAL A 169 3.89 -44.19 -11.42
N LEU A 170 3.61 -43.58 -12.57
CA LEU A 170 3.36 -44.35 -13.80
C LEU A 170 4.62 -45.01 -14.38
N THR A 171 5.80 -44.40 -14.23
CA THR A 171 7.06 -44.95 -14.82
C THR A 171 7.66 -46.07 -13.99
N VAL A 172 7.48 -46.08 -12.65
CA VAL A 172 8.03 -47.14 -11.77
C VAL A 172 7.61 -48.57 -12.15
N PRO A 173 6.35 -48.91 -12.45
CA PRO A 173 5.95 -50.24 -12.84
C PRO A 173 6.50 -50.65 -14.22
N PHE A 174 6.72 -49.69 -15.13
CA PHE A 174 7.32 -50.00 -16.44
C PHE A 174 8.81 -50.34 -16.31
N MET A 175 9.54 -49.66 -15.43
CA MET A 175 10.97 -49.99 -15.18
C MET A 175 11.14 -51.38 -14.56
N LYS A 176 10.25 -51.80 -13.65
CA LYS A 176 10.28 -53.18 -13.09
C LYS A 176 10.02 -54.23 -14.13
N LYS A 177 9.21 -53.97 -15.15
CA LYS A 177 8.90 -54.90 -16.21
C LYS A 177 10.04 -55.10 -17.23
N LEU A 178 10.88 -54.06 -17.41
CA LEU A 178 12.07 -54.06 -18.26
C LEU A 178 13.30 -54.72 -17.59
N SER A 179 13.34 -54.81 -16.26
CA SER A 179 14.45 -55.41 -15.48
C SER A 179 14.29 -56.92 -15.27
N LEU A 180 13.22 -57.56 -15.80
CA LEU A 180 12.90 -58.95 -15.63
C LEU A 180 13.12 -59.83 -16.94
N HIS A 181 13.85 -59.25 -17.89
CA HIS A 181 14.32 -60.02 -19.10
C HIS A 181 15.82 -59.96 -19.17
#